data_54ea2d861970d18b28e8930f37fb65cf
#
_entry.id   54ea2d861970d18b28e8930f37fb65cf
#
_cell.length_a   1.000
_cell.length_b   1.000
_cell.length_c   1.000
_cell.angle_alpha   90.00
_cell.angle_beta   90.00
_cell.angle_gamma   90.00
#
_symmetry.space_group_name_H-M   'P 1'
#
loop_
_entity.id
_entity.type
_entity.pdbx_description
1 polymer ?
#
loop_
_entity_poly.entity_id
_entity_poly.type
_entity_poly.pdbx_seq_one_letter_code
_entity_poly.pdbx_strand_id
1 'polypeptide(L)'
;MYNLYSITDIKSLLKKYDFKFSKALGQNFISNGNLCPKIVSKSGISEQTGVLEIGPGIGVLTCEIAKKVVSVEIDRNLLPILHETTLQYNNIKFINQDILKVDLNELISREFSGFSDIKVCANLPYYISSQIILKLLETDTNISSFTLMVQKEAGERICATPGCRECGAMSIVVQYYADAEILFHV
;
A
#
# COMPACT_ATOMS: atom_id res chain seq x y z
N MET A 1 -16.63 -11.33 13.57
CA MET A 1 -15.71 -10.71 12.58
C MET A 1 -16.09 -9.24 12.47
N TYR A 2 -15.13 -8.31 12.49
CA TYR A 2 -15.40 -6.87 12.34
C TYR A 2 -15.65 -6.53 10.87
N ASN A 3 -16.62 -5.64 10.62
CA ASN A 3 -16.77 -5.01 9.33
C ASN A 3 -15.82 -3.80 9.25
N LEU A 4 -14.71 -3.93 8.52
CA LEU A 4 -13.67 -2.90 8.43
C LEU A 4 -14.11 -1.64 7.64
N TYR A 5 -15.34 -1.62 7.12
CA TYR A 5 -15.97 -0.44 6.53
C TYR A 5 -16.98 0.23 7.46
N SER A 6 -17.30 -0.40 8.60
CA SER A 6 -18.20 0.14 9.61
C SER A 6 -17.40 0.99 10.63
N ILE A 7 -17.69 2.28 10.69
CA ILE A 7 -17.05 3.21 11.64
C ILE A 7 -17.26 2.72 13.08
N THR A 8 -18.42 2.12 13.40
CA THR A 8 -18.72 1.58 14.72
C THR A 8 -17.82 0.40 15.05
N ASP A 9 -17.65 -0.54 14.11
CA ASP A 9 -16.82 -1.72 14.29
C ASP A 9 -15.34 -1.32 14.39
N ILE A 10 -14.88 -0.40 13.54
CA ILE A 10 -13.52 0.15 13.60
C ILE A 10 -13.25 0.77 14.97
N LYS A 11 -14.16 1.62 15.48
CA LYS A 11 -14.00 2.23 16.82
C LYS A 11 -13.97 1.17 17.92
N SER A 12 -14.81 0.15 17.85
CA SER A 12 -14.84 -0.96 18.79
C SER A 12 -13.52 -1.75 18.79
N LEU A 13 -13.02 -2.07 17.59
CA LEU A 13 -11.75 -2.75 17.38
C LEU A 13 -10.58 -1.92 17.97
N LEU A 14 -10.46 -0.66 17.61
CA LEU A 14 -9.40 0.23 18.11
C LEU A 14 -9.45 0.40 19.62
N LYS A 15 -10.67 0.50 20.19
CA LYS A 15 -10.86 0.58 21.65
C LYS A 15 -10.42 -0.70 22.35
N LYS A 16 -10.69 -1.88 21.78
CA LYS A 16 -10.27 -3.18 22.33
C LYS A 16 -8.75 -3.25 22.55
N TYR A 17 -7.99 -2.64 21.64
CA TYR A 17 -6.51 -2.63 21.68
C TYR A 17 -5.93 -1.36 22.30
N ASP A 18 -6.74 -0.50 22.89
CA ASP A 18 -6.34 0.86 23.39
C ASP A 18 -5.50 1.62 22.34
N PHE A 19 -5.84 1.43 21.06
CA PHE A 19 -5.08 2.02 19.97
C PHE A 19 -5.34 3.52 19.86
N LYS A 20 -4.26 4.29 19.77
CA LYS A 20 -4.30 5.75 19.60
C LYS A 20 -3.64 6.12 18.27
N PHE A 21 -4.36 6.90 17.46
CA PHE A 21 -3.83 7.39 16.20
C PHE A 21 -2.55 8.18 16.38
N SER A 22 -1.55 7.86 15.59
CA SER A 22 -0.32 8.64 15.50
C SER A 22 -0.44 9.66 14.37
N LYS A 23 -0.54 10.95 14.71
CA LYS A 23 -0.50 12.03 13.71
C LYS A 23 0.81 12.04 12.93
N ALA A 24 1.91 11.67 13.58
CA ALA A 24 3.24 11.61 12.95
C ALA A 24 3.33 10.54 11.85
N LEU A 25 2.49 9.50 11.91
CA LEU A 25 2.46 8.42 10.91
C LEU A 25 1.40 8.65 9.83
N GLY A 26 0.68 9.77 9.85
CA GLY A 26 -0.32 10.12 8.83
C GLY A 26 -1.42 9.07 8.65
N GLN A 27 -1.82 8.39 9.73
CA GLN A 27 -2.77 7.26 9.70
C GLN A 27 -4.17 7.71 9.28
N ASN A 28 -4.57 7.35 8.07
CA ASN A 28 -5.91 7.55 7.53
C ASN A 28 -6.47 6.20 7.07
N PHE A 29 -7.51 5.72 7.77
CA PHE A 29 -8.13 4.44 7.43
C PHE A 29 -9.22 4.62 6.38
N ILE A 30 -9.25 3.71 5.42
CA ILE A 30 -10.26 3.67 4.38
C ILE A 30 -11.58 3.19 5.00
N SER A 31 -12.63 4.00 4.88
CA SER A 31 -13.98 3.67 5.35
C SER A 31 -15.00 3.50 4.21
N ASN A 32 -14.63 3.84 2.97
CA ASN A 32 -15.50 3.65 1.81
C ASN A 32 -15.41 2.21 1.31
N GLY A 33 -16.49 1.44 1.49
CA GLY A 33 -16.56 0.01 1.16
C GLY A 33 -16.36 -0.34 -0.32
N ASN A 34 -16.53 0.63 -1.24
CA ASN A 34 -16.33 0.40 -2.66
C ASN A 34 -14.90 0.71 -3.14
N LEU A 35 -14.07 1.30 -2.28
CA LEU A 35 -12.78 1.82 -2.70
C LEU A 35 -11.74 0.70 -2.86
N CYS A 36 -11.53 -0.13 -1.85
CA CYS A 36 -10.53 -1.20 -1.91
C CYS A 36 -10.84 -2.24 -3.00
N PRO A 37 -12.11 -2.72 -3.17
CA PRO A 37 -12.45 -3.57 -4.31
C PRO A 37 -12.13 -2.93 -5.66
N LYS A 38 -12.38 -1.62 -5.81
CA LYS A 38 -12.05 -0.88 -7.03
C LYS A 38 -10.54 -0.78 -7.26
N ILE A 39 -9.75 -0.51 -6.22
CA ILE A 39 -8.29 -0.51 -6.31
C ILE A 39 -7.78 -1.87 -6.78
N VAL A 40 -8.21 -2.95 -6.12
CA VAL A 40 -7.79 -4.31 -6.46
C VAL A 40 -8.21 -4.70 -7.89
N SER A 41 -9.43 -4.35 -8.31
CA SER A 41 -9.89 -4.65 -9.68
C SER A 41 -9.07 -3.93 -10.76
N LYS A 42 -8.52 -2.76 -10.45
CA LYS A 42 -7.70 -1.96 -11.37
C LYS A 42 -6.21 -2.31 -11.33
N SER A 43 -5.74 -2.95 -10.26
CA SER A 43 -4.32 -3.30 -10.11
C SER A 43 -3.87 -4.49 -10.96
N GLY A 44 -4.79 -5.22 -11.58
CA GLY A 44 -4.48 -6.44 -12.32
C GLY A 44 -3.89 -7.56 -11.47
N ILE A 45 -4.17 -7.56 -10.15
CA ILE A 45 -3.78 -8.64 -9.24
C ILE A 45 -4.58 -9.90 -9.56
N SER A 46 -3.89 -11.02 -9.72
CA SER A 46 -4.45 -12.36 -9.98
C SER A 46 -4.11 -13.34 -8.86
N GLU A 47 -4.58 -14.58 -8.99
CA GLU A 47 -4.24 -15.68 -8.07
C GLU A 47 -2.74 -16.01 -8.03
N GLN A 48 -2.02 -15.67 -9.10
CA GLN A 48 -0.59 -15.97 -9.27
C GLN A 48 0.30 -14.76 -8.93
N THR A 49 -0.30 -13.63 -8.53
CA THR A 49 0.43 -12.41 -8.21
C THR A 49 0.87 -12.41 -6.76
N GLY A 50 2.15 -12.18 -6.51
CA GLY A 50 2.67 -11.81 -5.19
C GLY A 50 2.47 -10.30 -4.97
N VAL A 51 1.96 -9.89 -3.81
CA VAL A 51 1.67 -8.48 -3.54
C VAL A 51 2.46 -7.97 -2.35
N LEU A 52 3.26 -6.93 -2.57
CA LEU A 52 3.85 -6.12 -1.51
C LEU A 52 2.89 -4.98 -1.17
N GLU A 53 2.43 -4.94 0.06
CA GLU A 53 1.62 -3.85 0.59
C GLU A 53 2.46 -2.98 1.55
N ILE A 54 2.27 -1.67 1.50
CA ILE A 54 2.97 -0.72 2.36
C ILE A 54 1.95 0.04 3.19
N GLY A 55 2.08 -0.06 4.53
CA GLY A 55 1.16 0.58 5.46
C GLY A 55 -0.25 -0.01 5.43
N PRO A 56 -0.45 -1.27 5.80
CA PRO A 56 -1.75 -1.94 5.77
C PRO A 56 -2.80 -1.30 6.69
N GLY A 57 -2.37 -0.50 7.68
CA GLY A 57 -3.26 0.11 8.66
C GLY A 57 -3.99 -0.94 9.49
N ILE A 58 -5.32 -0.97 9.42
CA ILE A 58 -6.14 -2.00 10.09
C ILE A 58 -6.47 -3.20 9.17
N GLY A 59 -5.86 -3.26 7.98
CA GLY A 59 -5.98 -4.40 7.07
C GLY A 59 -7.14 -4.33 6.07
N VAL A 60 -7.73 -3.15 5.82
CA VAL A 60 -8.87 -3.02 4.88
C VAL A 60 -8.46 -3.44 3.48
N LEU A 61 -7.40 -2.86 2.94
CA LEU A 61 -6.89 -3.20 1.61
C LEU A 61 -6.26 -4.60 1.59
N THR A 62 -5.55 -4.99 2.65
CA THR A 62 -4.98 -6.32 2.83
C THR A 62 -6.02 -7.44 2.64
N CYS A 63 -7.20 -7.29 3.28
CA CYS A 63 -8.29 -8.26 3.17
C CYS A 63 -8.87 -8.35 1.76
N GLU A 64 -8.94 -7.25 1.04
CA GLU A 64 -9.44 -7.23 -0.34
C GLU A 64 -8.43 -7.84 -1.32
N ILE A 65 -7.15 -7.63 -1.13
CA ILE A 65 -6.10 -8.26 -1.94
C ILE A 65 -6.16 -9.79 -1.76
N ALA A 66 -6.19 -10.28 -0.51
CA ALA A 66 -6.35 -11.68 -0.08
C ALA A 66 -5.59 -12.76 -0.88
N LYS A 67 -4.55 -12.39 -1.62
CA LYS A 67 -3.62 -13.27 -2.35
C LYS A 67 -2.36 -13.49 -1.52
N LYS A 68 -1.23 -13.89 -2.10
CA LYS A 68 0.03 -13.86 -1.36
C LYS A 68 0.41 -12.41 -1.08
N VAL A 69 0.21 -11.97 0.15
CA VAL A 69 0.49 -10.60 0.60
C VAL A 69 1.62 -10.59 1.61
N VAL A 70 2.58 -9.72 1.38
CA VAL A 70 3.57 -9.33 2.39
C VAL A 70 3.36 -7.84 2.67
N SER A 71 2.93 -7.49 3.87
CA SER A 71 2.66 -6.12 4.28
C SER A 71 3.76 -5.61 5.20
N VAL A 72 4.31 -4.44 4.89
CA VAL A 72 5.30 -3.75 5.74
C VAL A 72 4.63 -2.65 6.53
N GLU A 73 4.65 -2.76 7.87
CA GLU A 73 4.02 -1.82 8.80
C GLU A 73 5.04 -1.30 9.81
N ILE A 74 5.13 0.03 9.93
CA ILE A 74 6.04 0.69 10.87
C ILE A 74 5.48 0.72 12.30
N ASP A 75 4.14 0.84 12.45
CA ASP A 75 3.50 0.93 13.76
C ASP A 75 3.25 -0.47 14.34
N ARG A 76 4.13 -0.86 15.28
CA ARG A 76 4.01 -2.13 15.99
C ARG A 76 2.67 -2.33 16.71
N ASN A 77 1.97 -1.24 17.08
CA ASN A 77 0.70 -1.32 17.79
C ASN A 77 -0.44 -1.76 16.87
N LEU A 78 -0.27 -1.66 15.55
CA LEU A 78 -1.22 -2.19 14.57
C LEU A 78 -1.12 -3.69 14.36
N LEU A 79 0.02 -4.33 14.67
CA LEU A 79 0.20 -5.76 14.40
C LEU A 79 -0.83 -6.68 15.08
N PRO A 80 -1.20 -6.50 16.37
CA PRO A 80 -2.24 -7.31 16.99
C PRO A 80 -3.61 -7.11 16.31
N ILE A 81 -3.91 -5.88 15.89
CA ILE A 81 -5.14 -5.55 15.15
C ILE A 81 -5.16 -6.25 13.80
N LEU A 82 -4.06 -6.15 13.04
CA LEU A 82 -3.89 -6.81 11.75
C LEU A 82 -4.05 -8.33 11.86
N HIS A 83 -3.43 -8.95 12.85
CA HIS A 83 -3.61 -10.39 13.09
C HIS A 83 -5.06 -10.77 13.35
N GLU A 84 -5.82 -9.97 14.09
CA GLU A 84 -7.24 -10.23 14.32
C GLU A 84 -8.09 -10.01 13.07
N THR A 85 -7.86 -8.93 12.34
CA THR A 85 -8.67 -8.57 11.16
C THR A 85 -8.44 -9.51 9.98
N THR A 86 -7.25 -10.11 9.91
CA THR A 86 -6.85 -11.01 8.81
C THR A 86 -6.81 -12.48 9.22
N LEU A 87 -7.32 -12.84 10.39
CA LEU A 87 -7.24 -14.19 10.97
C LEU A 87 -7.72 -15.33 10.04
N GLN A 88 -8.66 -15.02 9.14
CA GLN A 88 -9.19 -15.97 8.16
C GLN A 88 -8.26 -16.28 6.99
N TYR A 89 -7.17 -15.51 6.83
CA TYR A 89 -6.23 -15.64 5.73
C TYR A 89 -4.90 -16.22 6.24
N ASN A 90 -4.40 -17.27 5.59
CA ASN A 90 -3.14 -17.93 5.92
C ASN A 90 -1.98 -17.52 4.99
N ASN A 91 -2.26 -16.68 4.02
CA ASN A 91 -1.36 -16.25 2.95
C ASN A 91 -0.89 -14.79 3.09
N ILE A 92 -1.10 -14.20 4.27
CA ILE A 92 -0.68 -12.84 4.60
C ILE A 92 0.47 -12.90 5.60
N LYS A 93 1.52 -12.12 5.35
CA LYS A 93 2.66 -11.96 6.25
C LYS A 93 2.85 -10.49 6.59
N PHE A 94 3.01 -10.17 7.87
CA PHE A 94 3.34 -8.83 8.33
C PHE A 94 4.80 -8.72 8.72
N ILE A 95 5.45 -7.64 8.30
CA ILE A 95 6.83 -7.29 8.64
C ILE A 95 6.80 -5.94 9.36
N ASN A 96 7.20 -5.92 10.63
CA ASN A 96 7.27 -4.67 11.38
C ASN A 96 8.59 -3.96 11.13
N GLN A 97 8.59 -3.08 10.17
CA GLN A 97 9.78 -2.32 9.77
C GLN A 97 9.40 -1.01 9.09
N ASP A 98 10.29 -0.04 9.09
CA ASP A 98 10.20 1.16 8.28
C ASP A 98 10.51 0.80 6.82
N ILE A 99 9.56 1.01 5.91
CA ILE A 99 9.73 0.69 4.49
C ILE A 99 10.95 1.39 3.86
N LEU A 100 11.28 2.59 4.33
CA LEU A 100 12.45 3.33 3.83
C LEU A 100 13.77 2.66 4.22
N LYS A 101 13.78 1.78 5.23
CA LYS A 101 14.95 1.03 5.70
C LYS A 101 14.99 -0.43 5.25
N VAL A 102 13.90 -0.92 4.65
CA VAL A 102 13.83 -2.29 4.12
C VAL A 102 14.76 -2.41 2.91
N ASP A 103 15.57 -3.46 2.84
CA ASP A 103 16.18 -3.91 1.60
C ASP A 103 15.10 -4.62 0.76
N LEU A 104 14.63 -3.94 -0.29
CA LEU A 104 13.57 -4.48 -1.14
C LEU A 104 14.03 -5.65 -1.99
N ASN A 105 15.29 -5.67 -2.42
CA ASN A 105 15.84 -6.80 -3.19
C ASN A 105 15.84 -8.08 -2.35
N GLU A 106 16.34 -7.98 -1.10
CA GLU A 106 16.31 -9.10 -0.17
C GLU A 106 14.87 -9.53 0.16
N LEU A 107 13.99 -8.56 0.46
CA LEU A 107 12.59 -8.83 0.79
C LEU A 107 11.88 -9.57 -0.35
N ILE A 108 11.94 -9.05 -1.56
CA ILE A 108 11.29 -9.63 -2.75
C ILE A 108 11.83 -11.02 -3.04
N SER A 109 13.14 -11.18 -3.04
CA SER A 109 13.79 -12.46 -3.28
C SER A 109 13.39 -13.53 -2.27
N ARG A 110 13.30 -13.17 -0.98
CA ARG A 110 12.97 -14.09 0.10
C ARG A 110 11.49 -14.44 0.15
N GLU A 111 10.60 -13.46 0.02
CA GLU A 111 9.18 -13.63 0.28
C GLU A 111 8.38 -14.04 -0.97
N PHE A 112 8.87 -13.70 -2.15
CA PHE A 112 8.16 -13.93 -3.40
C PHE A 112 8.92 -14.85 -4.37
N SER A 113 9.88 -15.63 -3.86
CA SER A 113 10.55 -16.67 -4.67
C SER A 113 9.51 -17.66 -5.21
N GLY A 114 9.34 -17.76 -6.50
CA GLY A 114 8.32 -18.62 -7.14
C GLY A 114 7.10 -17.87 -7.67
N PHE A 115 7.02 -16.56 -7.47
CA PHE A 115 6.06 -15.69 -8.16
C PHE A 115 6.71 -15.05 -9.39
N SER A 116 6.08 -15.24 -10.53
CA SER A 116 6.53 -14.62 -11.80
C SER A 116 6.02 -13.18 -11.97
N ASP A 117 4.97 -12.82 -11.24
CA ASP A 117 4.35 -11.49 -11.24
C ASP A 117 4.29 -10.96 -9.82
N ILE A 118 4.97 -9.84 -9.57
CA ILE A 118 5.00 -9.18 -8.27
C ILE A 118 4.53 -7.75 -8.46
N LYS A 119 3.58 -7.34 -7.63
CA LYS A 119 2.99 -6.00 -7.68
C LYS A 119 3.04 -5.33 -6.32
N VAL A 120 3.11 -4.00 -6.33
CA VAL A 120 2.88 -3.19 -5.13
C VAL A 120 1.46 -2.65 -5.18
N CYS A 121 0.72 -2.81 -4.07
CA CYS A 121 -0.61 -2.22 -3.92
C CYS A 121 -0.70 -1.58 -2.53
N ALA A 122 -0.90 -0.26 -2.46
CA ALA A 122 -0.81 0.44 -1.19
C ALA A 122 -1.62 1.74 -1.13
N ASN A 123 -2.14 2.05 0.08
CA ASN A 123 -2.58 3.39 0.45
C ASN A 123 -1.43 4.08 1.18
N LEU A 124 -0.65 4.90 0.48
CA LEU A 124 0.58 5.46 1.02
C LEU A 124 0.35 6.57 2.06
N PRO A 125 1.16 6.60 3.14
CA PRO A 125 1.20 7.73 4.05
C PRO A 125 1.62 9.01 3.31
N TYR A 126 0.82 10.07 3.41
CA TYR A 126 0.98 11.27 2.58
C TYR A 126 2.33 11.96 2.75
N TYR A 127 2.86 12.01 3.99
CA TYR A 127 4.07 12.73 4.33
C TYR A 127 5.37 12.13 3.76
N ILE A 128 5.35 10.85 3.36
CA ILE A 128 6.51 10.13 2.80
C ILE A 128 6.23 9.45 1.46
N SER A 129 5.07 9.70 0.85
CA SER A 129 4.67 9.02 -0.40
C SER A 129 5.71 9.17 -1.51
N SER A 130 6.25 10.37 -1.71
CA SER A 130 7.29 10.60 -2.72
C SER A 130 8.57 9.81 -2.46
N GLN A 131 9.01 9.72 -1.19
CA GLN A 131 10.21 8.95 -0.83
C GLN A 131 10.01 7.45 -1.05
N ILE A 132 8.82 6.94 -0.73
CA ILE A 132 8.46 5.54 -0.97
C ILE A 132 8.46 5.24 -2.47
N ILE A 133 7.82 6.11 -3.27
CA ILE A 133 7.75 5.92 -4.73
C ILE A 133 9.15 5.93 -5.34
N LEU A 134 10.02 6.88 -4.98
CA LEU A 134 11.40 6.91 -5.45
C LEU A 134 12.15 5.63 -5.09
N LYS A 135 12.05 5.19 -3.84
CA LYS A 135 12.66 3.94 -3.38
C LYS A 135 12.18 2.73 -4.19
N LEU A 136 10.89 2.63 -4.50
CA LEU A 136 10.33 1.54 -5.30
C LEU A 136 10.87 1.57 -6.74
N LEU A 137 10.94 2.75 -7.35
CA LEU A 137 11.41 2.94 -8.73
C LEU A 137 12.91 2.68 -8.89
N GLU A 138 13.72 3.07 -7.90
CA GLU A 138 15.18 2.92 -7.93
C GLU A 138 15.65 1.51 -7.55
N THR A 139 14.74 0.65 -7.06
CA THR A 139 15.08 -0.70 -6.65
C THR A 139 15.12 -1.63 -7.87
N ASP A 140 16.22 -2.35 -8.04
CA ASP A 140 16.40 -3.32 -9.14
C ASP A 140 15.71 -4.65 -8.78
N THR A 141 14.37 -4.65 -8.89
CA THR A 141 13.52 -5.81 -8.62
C THR A 141 12.60 -6.10 -9.80
N ASN A 142 12.07 -7.32 -9.86
CA ASN A 142 11.09 -7.73 -10.86
C ASN A 142 9.64 -7.34 -10.52
N ILE A 143 9.43 -6.21 -9.85
CA ILE A 143 8.09 -5.68 -9.60
C ILE A 143 7.52 -5.14 -10.92
N SER A 144 6.39 -5.71 -11.33
CA SER A 144 5.79 -5.42 -12.64
C SER A 144 4.95 -4.14 -12.65
N SER A 145 4.35 -3.77 -11.53
CA SER A 145 3.55 -2.54 -11.42
C SER A 145 3.31 -2.09 -9.97
N PHE A 146 3.00 -0.79 -9.84
CA PHE A 146 2.63 -0.15 -8.58
C PHE A 146 1.22 0.44 -8.71
N THR A 147 0.28 0.02 -7.88
CA THR A 147 -1.04 0.64 -7.73
C THR A 147 -1.09 1.36 -6.39
N LEU A 148 -0.99 2.67 -6.43
CA LEU A 148 -0.77 3.48 -5.24
C LEU A 148 -1.90 4.49 -5.07
N MET A 149 -2.50 4.55 -3.89
CA MET A 149 -3.37 5.64 -3.50
C MET A 149 -2.55 6.72 -2.82
N VAL A 150 -2.61 7.92 -3.37
CA VAL A 150 -1.89 9.11 -2.89
C VAL A 150 -2.84 10.31 -2.87
N GLN A 151 -2.41 11.43 -2.29
CA GLN A 151 -3.16 12.68 -2.40
C GLN A 151 -3.31 13.09 -3.86
N LYS A 152 -4.45 13.71 -4.20
CA LYS A 152 -4.79 14.12 -5.57
C LYS A 152 -3.67 14.93 -6.23
N GLU A 153 -3.18 15.96 -5.53
CA GLU A 153 -2.13 16.84 -6.03
C GLU A 153 -0.80 16.09 -6.24
N ALA A 154 -0.51 15.09 -5.41
CA ALA A 154 0.68 14.25 -5.61
C ALA A 154 0.52 13.35 -6.84
N GLY A 155 -0.65 12.74 -7.02
CA GLY A 155 -0.97 11.94 -8.22
C GLY A 155 -0.90 12.76 -9.51
N GLU A 156 -1.47 13.97 -9.52
CA GLU A 156 -1.41 14.89 -10.66
C GLU A 156 0.03 15.27 -11.02
N ARG A 157 0.89 15.52 -10.01
CA ARG A 157 2.32 15.78 -10.25
C ARG A 157 3.07 14.56 -10.77
N ILE A 158 2.80 13.38 -10.25
CA ILE A 158 3.46 12.13 -10.67
C ILE A 158 3.16 11.84 -12.14
N CYS A 159 1.90 12.00 -12.54
CA CYS A 159 1.44 11.72 -13.90
C CYS A 159 1.56 12.91 -14.87
N ALA A 160 2.10 14.05 -14.41
CA ALA A 160 2.19 15.26 -15.20
C ALA A 160 3.16 15.12 -16.38
N THR A 161 2.74 15.55 -17.57
CA THR A 161 3.55 15.51 -18.79
C THR A 161 4.44 16.75 -18.93
N PRO A 162 5.58 16.66 -19.63
CA PRO A 162 6.42 17.83 -19.92
C PRO A 162 5.63 18.98 -20.57
N GLY A 163 5.84 20.19 -20.04
CA GLY A 163 5.18 21.40 -20.53
C GLY A 163 3.90 21.78 -19.79
N CYS A 164 3.33 20.94 -18.93
CA CYS A 164 2.24 21.36 -18.07
C CYS A 164 2.76 21.97 -16.76
N ARG A 165 1.89 22.73 -16.07
CA ARG A 165 2.22 23.49 -14.85
C ARG A 165 2.62 22.59 -13.68
N GLU A 166 2.01 21.42 -13.60
CA GLU A 166 2.18 20.42 -12.53
C GLU A 166 3.47 19.62 -12.70
N CYS A 167 4.10 19.66 -13.90
CA CYS A 167 5.33 18.93 -14.19
C CYS A 167 6.50 19.47 -13.35
N GLY A 168 7.18 18.55 -12.68
CA GLY A 168 8.32 18.85 -11.82
C GLY A 168 9.31 17.69 -11.75
N ALA A 169 10.28 17.79 -10.85
CA ALA A 169 11.31 16.75 -10.69
C ALA A 169 10.72 15.34 -10.51
N MET A 170 9.65 15.22 -9.72
CA MET A 170 9.00 13.92 -9.48
C MET A 170 8.38 13.33 -10.76
N SER A 171 7.75 14.17 -11.59
CA SER A 171 7.20 13.73 -12.89
C SER A 171 8.30 13.18 -13.80
N ILE A 172 9.43 13.86 -13.86
CA ILE A 172 10.56 13.49 -14.73
C ILE A 172 11.17 12.15 -14.26
N VAL A 173 11.39 12.02 -12.95
CA VAL A 173 11.95 10.79 -12.38
C VAL A 173 11.01 9.61 -12.60
N VAL A 174 9.71 9.78 -12.34
CA VAL A 174 8.75 8.69 -12.56
C VAL A 174 8.71 8.27 -14.01
N GLN A 175 8.64 9.22 -14.97
CA GLN A 175 8.62 8.93 -16.41
C GLN A 175 9.92 8.30 -16.93
N TYR A 176 11.03 8.47 -16.23
CA TYR A 176 12.28 7.79 -16.57
C TYR A 176 12.22 6.28 -16.25
N TYR A 177 11.54 5.91 -15.17
CA TYR A 177 11.49 4.51 -14.71
C TYR A 177 10.21 3.78 -15.11
N ALA A 178 9.09 4.47 -15.30
CA ALA A 178 7.77 3.87 -15.48
C ALA A 178 6.80 4.75 -16.27
N ASP A 179 5.79 4.12 -16.86
CA ASP A 179 4.60 4.80 -17.37
C ASP A 179 3.59 4.97 -16.24
N ALA A 180 3.22 6.21 -15.95
CA ALA A 180 2.30 6.53 -14.87
C ALA A 180 0.97 7.09 -15.37
N GLU A 181 -0.12 6.58 -14.83
CA GLU A 181 -1.47 7.04 -15.15
C GLU A 181 -2.35 7.19 -13.90
N ILE A 182 -3.33 8.08 -13.95
CA ILE A 182 -4.36 8.21 -12.92
C ILE A 182 -5.49 7.24 -13.25
N LEU A 183 -5.64 6.18 -12.46
CA LEU A 183 -6.69 5.19 -12.66
C LEU A 183 -8.08 5.74 -12.34
N PHE A 184 -8.19 6.54 -11.26
CA PHE A 184 -9.42 7.24 -10.85
C PHE A 184 -9.18 8.20 -9.67
N HIS A 185 -10.11 9.10 -9.44
CA HIS A 185 -10.15 9.98 -8.27
C HIS A 185 -11.07 9.42 -7.17
N VAL A 186 -10.73 9.73 -5.91
CA VAL A 186 -11.45 9.32 -4.69
C VAL A 186 -12.02 10.55 -3.99
#